data_6d1f5cf260a19bdcb3be0657e77d6f13
#
_entry.id   6d1f5cf260a19bdcb3be0657e77d6f13
#
_cell.length_a   1.000
_cell.length_b   1.000
_cell.length_c   1.000
_cell.angle_alpha   90.00
_cell.angle_beta   90.00
_cell.angle_gamma   90.00
#
_symmetry.space_group_name_H-M   'P 1'
#
loop_
_entity.id
_entity.type
_entity.pdbx_description
1 polymer ?
#
loop_
_entity_poly.entity_id
_entity_poly.type
_entity_poly.pdbx_seq_one_letter_code
_entity_poly.pdbx_strand_id
1 'polypeptide(L)'
;MLRFLSKSAAAARPRPAPRPPAGRRVSVVIPSYNHAPYIAQAIRSVLEQERPVDELVIVDDASTDASRAVIAGTVDGYAGPVRIRCELLDRNGGAHAAIALGLSKASGDVLTILNSDDAYAPDRFRVIHDALPPEGDFIAFTGVDFMDDAGTRLAEADPVRTWYRDVLGQAGACPTVGFALLRANIAVTSGNLVFSRGLYETVGPFAAYRMCHDWDFLIRCMVHAEPIFVPGAHLHYRTHPTNTLKSTGDLMYGEGSAALKTYLSLIAQRPVANRLAPTPENWPVYFRFFTATYAPWFTGQPIEAVARQLFPGPETPPSWLSAEPAAPGAFLAAPSAEQDALALRRVVELLMPR
;
A
#
# COMPACT_ATOMS: atom_id res chain seq x y z
N MET A 1 -41.23 51.11 -31.68
CA MET A 1 -40.19 50.13 -31.91
C MET A 1 -39.47 49.88 -30.57
N LEU A 2 -40.01 48.99 -29.74
CA LEU A 2 -39.55 48.69 -28.37
C LEU A 2 -38.76 47.38 -28.41
N ARG A 3 -37.43 47.43 -28.10
CA ARG A 3 -36.60 46.25 -27.93
C ARG A 3 -36.74 45.71 -26.51
N PHE A 4 -37.29 44.52 -26.38
CA PHE A 4 -37.26 43.74 -25.15
C PHE A 4 -35.88 43.10 -25.03
N LEU A 5 -35.11 43.51 -24.02
CA LEU A 5 -33.91 42.81 -23.55
C LEU A 5 -34.36 41.75 -22.56
N SER A 6 -34.29 40.45 -22.95
CA SER A 6 -34.47 39.33 -22.04
C SER A 6 -33.22 39.20 -21.14
N LYS A 7 -33.37 39.46 -19.85
CA LYS A 7 -32.40 39.09 -18.86
C LYS A 7 -32.42 37.56 -18.65
N SER A 8 -31.41 36.88 -19.13
CA SER A 8 -31.17 35.50 -18.78
C SER A 8 -30.89 35.41 -17.27
N ALA A 9 -31.77 34.71 -16.54
CA ALA A 9 -31.57 34.40 -15.14
C ALA A 9 -30.46 33.35 -15.03
N ALA A 10 -29.30 33.75 -14.50
CA ALA A 10 -28.22 32.84 -14.15
C ALA A 10 -28.76 31.87 -13.07
N ALA A 11 -28.82 30.58 -13.37
CA ALA A 11 -29.19 29.55 -12.41
C ALA A 11 -28.22 29.61 -11.21
N ALA A 12 -28.74 29.75 -10.02
CA ALA A 12 -28.00 29.75 -8.78
C ALA A 12 -27.28 28.39 -8.64
N ARG A 13 -25.96 28.43 -8.46
CA ARG A 13 -25.15 27.24 -8.17
C ARG A 13 -25.68 26.56 -6.92
N PRO A 14 -25.89 25.24 -6.92
CA PRO A 14 -26.30 24.51 -5.72
C PRO A 14 -25.30 24.75 -4.60
N ARG A 15 -25.80 25.04 -3.40
CA ARG A 15 -25.00 25.18 -2.20
C ARG A 15 -24.29 23.85 -1.93
N PRO A 16 -22.96 23.85 -1.64
CA PRO A 16 -22.27 22.63 -1.27
C PRO A 16 -22.92 22.03 -0.01
N ALA A 17 -23.04 20.69 0.00
CA ALA A 17 -23.57 19.96 1.14
C ALA A 17 -22.78 20.30 2.42
N PRO A 18 -23.42 20.33 3.61
CA PRO A 18 -22.76 20.62 4.87
C PRO A 18 -21.65 19.58 5.13
N ARG A 19 -20.49 20.09 5.51
CA ARG A 19 -19.31 19.28 5.87
C ARG A 19 -19.67 18.34 7.02
N PRO A 20 -19.30 17.04 6.96
CA PRO A 20 -19.45 16.17 8.12
C PRO A 20 -18.61 16.67 9.31
N PRO A 21 -18.98 16.34 10.56
CA PRO A 21 -18.25 16.78 11.75
C PRO A 21 -16.80 16.36 11.72
N ALA A 22 -15.95 17.11 12.40
CA ALA A 22 -14.49 17.10 12.38
C ALA A 22 -13.87 15.69 12.43
N GLY A 23 -13.62 15.11 11.25
CA GLY A 23 -12.82 13.92 11.05
C GLY A 23 -11.49 14.30 10.38
N ARG A 24 -10.52 13.39 10.39
CA ARG A 24 -9.26 13.53 9.64
C ARG A 24 -9.56 13.80 8.17
N ARG A 25 -8.96 14.85 7.61
CA ARG A 25 -9.10 15.19 6.18
C ARG A 25 -8.28 14.24 5.33
N VAL A 26 -8.87 13.78 4.23
CA VAL A 26 -8.25 12.83 3.31
C VAL A 26 -7.82 13.53 2.03
N SER A 27 -6.55 13.42 1.66
CA SER A 27 -6.02 13.83 0.35
C SER A 27 -5.62 12.60 -0.45
N VAL A 28 -6.12 12.50 -1.68
CA VAL A 28 -5.72 11.50 -2.66
C VAL A 28 -4.76 12.14 -3.65
N VAL A 29 -3.65 11.46 -3.96
CA VAL A 29 -2.68 11.85 -4.98
C VAL A 29 -2.76 10.86 -6.15
N ILE A 30 -2.95 11.37 -7.38
CA ILE A 30 -2.88 10.55 -8.60
C ILE A 30 -1.66 11.00 -9.40
N PRO A 31 -0.52 10.24 -9.37
CA PRO A 31 0.55 10.42 -10.35
C PRO A 31 0.11 9.86 -11.69
N SER A 32 0.30 10.61 -12.79
CA SER A 32 -0.12 10.23 -14.13
C SER A 32 1.00 10.40 -15.13
N TYR A 33 1.22 9.36 -15.96
CA TYR A 33 2.11 9.45 -17.11
C TYR A 33 1.66 8.51 -18.23
N ASN A 34 1.21 9.09 -19.36
CA ASN A 34 0.77 8.36 -20.56
C ASN A 34 -0.31 7.28 -20.27
N HIS A 35 -1.33 7.65 -19.52
CA HIS A 35 -2.46 6.80 -19.15
C HIS A 35 -3.81 7.38 -19.62
N ALA A 36 -3.84 8.01 -20.82
CA ALA A 36 -5.07 8.56 -21.39
C ALA A 36 -6.28 7.60 -21.40
N PRO A 37 -6.12 6.28 -21.66
CA PRO A 37 -7.25 5.35 -21.62
C PRO A 37 -7.86 5.14 -20.23
N TYR A 38 -7.09 5.33 -19.15
CA TYR A 38 -7.45 4.89 -17.80
C TYR A 38 -7.73 6.04 -16.84
N ILE A 39 -7.02 7.16 -16.97
CA ILE A 39 -6.99 8.27 -15.99
C ILE A 39 -8.39 8.80 -15.66
N ALA A 40 -9.34 8.82 -16.61
CA ALA A 40 -10.70 9.25 -16.35
C ALA A 40 -11.42 8.33 -15.34
N GLN A 41 -11.21 7.02 -15.42
CA GLN A 41 -11.78 6.07 -14.47
C GLN A 41 -11.14 6.23 -13.09
N ALA A 42 -9.82 6.39 -13.01
CA ALA A 42 -9.12 6.64 -11.76
C ALA A 42 -9.68 7.89 -11.06
N ILE A 43 -9.79 9.02 -11.76
CA ILE A 43 -10.35 10.27 -11.21
C ILE A 43 -11.79 10.07 -10.73
N ARG A 44 -12.67 9.48 -11.55
CA ARG A 44 -14.08 9.25 -11.16
C ARG A 44 -14.17 8.35 -9.93
N SER A 45 -13.36 7.30 -9.84
CA SER A 45 -13.37 6.38 -8.69
C SER A 45 -13.04 7.08 -7.36
N VAL A 46 -12.33 8.20 -7.39
CA VAL A 46 -12.08 9.05 -6.22
C VAL A 46 -13.24 10.01 -5.96
N LEU A 47 -13.80 10.60 -7.02
CA LEU A 47 -14.86 11.62 -6.89
C LEU A 47 -16.23 11.03 -6.52
N GLU A 48 -16.45 9.74 -6.81
CA GLU A 48 -17.70 9.00 -6.63
C GLU A 48 -17.71 8.11 -5.38
N GLN A 49 -16.78 8.34 -4.43
CA GLN A 49 -16.73 7.58 -3.18
C GLN A 49 -17.98 7.80 -2.31
N GLU A 50 -18.51 6.73 -1.69
CA GLU A 50 -19.60 6.78 -0.71
C GLU A 50 -19.30 7.75 0.44
N ARG A 51 -18.05 7.74 0.91
CA ARG A 51 -17.50 8.74 1.83
C ARG A 51 -16.56 9.65 1.04
N PRO A 52 -16.97 10.87 0.70
CA PRO A 52 -16.14 11.78 -0.08
C PRO A 52 -14.80 12.08 0.60
N VAL A 53 -13.74 12.16 -0.20
CA VAL A 53 -12.44 12.69 0.23
C VAL A 53 -12.49 14.23 0.24
N ASP A 54 -11.56 14.86 0.94
CA ASP A 54 -11.50 16.33 1.01
C ASP A 54 -10.75 16.95 -0.17
N GLU A 55 -9.76 16.21 -0.71
CA GLU A 55 -8.86 16.74 -1.74
C GLU A 55 -8.37 15.64 -2.69
N LEU A 56 -8.30 16.00 -3.98
CA LEU A 56 -7.67 15.23 -5.04
C LEU A 56 -6.57 16.08 -5.68
N VAL A 57 -5.32 15.58 -5.63
CA VAL A 57 -4.17 16.19 -6.28
C VAL A 57 -3.73 15.28 -7.43
N ILE A 58 -3.83 15.76 -8.66
CA ILE A 58 -3.40 15.05 -9.87
C ILE A 58 -2.07 15.65 -10.31
N VAL A 59 -1.07 14.81 -10.51
CA VAL A 59 0.25 15.24 -11.01
C VAL A 59 0.52 14.55 -12.33
N ASP A 60 0.46 15.30 -13.43
CA ASP A 60 0.85 14.79 -14.75
C ASP A 60 2.35 14.96 -14.96
N ASP A 61 3.06 13.86 -15.03
CA ASP A 61 4.53 13.78 -15.12
C ASP A 61 5.02 13.91 -16.58
N ALA A 62 4.64 15.00 -17.25
CA ALA A 62 4.98 15.32 -18.65
C ALA A 62 4.44 14.29 -19.66
N SER A 63 3.17 13.89 -19.54
CA SER A 63 2.53 13.01 -20.52
C SER A 63 2.61 13.57 -21.93
N THR A 64 2.87 12.68 -22.89
CA THR A 64 2.98 12.98 -24.33
C THR A 64 1.77 12.49 -25.13
N ASP A 65 0.88 11.73 -24.49
CA ASP A 65 -0.40 11.26 -25.04
C ASP A 65 -1.54 12.25 -24.70
N ALA A 66 -2.79 11.82 -24.87
CA ALA A 66 -3.97 12.62 -24.56
C ALA A 66 -4.28 12.76 -23.04
N SER A 67 -3.46 12.25 -22.13
CA SER A 67 -3.74 12.23 -20.68
C SER A 67 -4.13 13.59 -20.13
N ARG A 68 -3.41 14.66 -20.49
CA ARG A 68 -3.70 16.04 -20.04
C ARG A 68 -5.07 16.53 -20.48
N ALA A 69 -5.45 16.24 -21.72
CA ALA A 69 -6.77 16.60 -22.23
C ALA A 69 -7.88 15.81 -21.54
N VAL A 70 -7.65 14.51 -21.28
CA VAL A 70 -8.60 13.65 -20.55
C VAL A 70 -8.74 14.10 -19.08
N ILE A 71 -7.65 14.45 -18.40
CA ILE A 71 -7.69 15.01 -17.04
C ILE A 71 -8.55 16.28 -17.04
N ALA A 72 -8.22 17.25 -17.90
CA ALA A 72 -8.95 18.51 -17.98
C ALA A 72 -10.44 18.29 -18.23
N GLY A 73 -10.80 17.46 -19.23
CA GLY A 73 -12.21 17.17 -19.55
C GLY A 73 -12.94 16.37 -18.45
N THR A 74 -12.22 15.61 -17.63
CA THR A 74 -12.84 14.83 -16.52
C THR A 74 -13.12 15.71 -15.30
N VAL A 75 -12.26 16.69 -15.02
CA VAL A 75 -12.45 17.59 -13.86
C VAL A 75 -13.23 18.85 -14.19
N ASP A 76 -13.36 19.19 -15.48
CA ASP A 76 -14.12 20.36 -15.92
C ASP A 76 -15.58 20.23 -15.55
N GLY A 77 -16.13 21.30 -14.97
CA GLY A 77 -17.51 21.32 -14.49
C GLY A 77 -17.79 20.49 -13.23
N TYR A 78 -16.80 19.85 -12.61
CA TYR A 78 -17.02 19.17 -11.33
C TYR A 78 -17.52 20.15 -10.26
N ALA A 79 -18.70 19.91 -9.73
CA ALA A 79 -19.37 20.75 -8.74
C ALA A 79 -19.53 20.06 -7.36
N GLY A 80 -18.89 18.87 -7.18
CA GLY A 80 -18.95 18.13 -5.92
C GLY A 80 -18.09 18.72 -4.81
N PRO A 81 -18.03 18.07 -3.63
CA PRO A 81 -17.36 18.61 -2.45
C PRO A 81 -15.84 18.48 -2.46
N VAL A 82 -15.25 17.67 -3.35
CA VAL A 82 -13.82 17.40 -3.39
C VAL A 82 -13.06 18.58 -3.99
N ARG A 83 -12.04 19.08 -3.31
CA ARG A 83 -11.16 20.09 -3.86
C ARG A 83 -10.15 19.45 -4.82
N ILE A 84 -10.17 19.83 -6.08
CA ILE A 84 -9.28 19.28 -7.11
C ILE A 84 -8.15 20.27 -7.40
N ARG A 85 -6.92 19.72 -7.50
CA ARG A 85 -5.72 20.41 -7.93
C ARG A 85 -5.02 19.59 -9.00
N CYS A 86 -4.59 20.23 -10.09
CA CYS A 86 -3.81 19.62 -11.15
C CYS A 86 -2.45 20.31 -11.26
N GLU A 87 -1.37 19.54 -11.23
CA GLU A 87 0.01 19.95 -11.44
C GLU A 87 0.50 19.30 -12.76
N LEU A 88 0.87 20.09 -13.73
CA LEU A 88 1.31 19.62 -15.06
C LEU A 88 2.81 19.90 -15.19
N LEU A 89 3.63 18.85 -15.20
CA LEU A 89 5.09 18.98 -15.25
C LEU A 89 5.58 19.13 -16.71
N ASP A 90 6.68 19.84 -16.89
CA ASP A 90 7.33 20.02 -18.20
C ASP A 90 8.32 18.88 -18.51
N ARG A 91 8.76 18.13 -17.50
CA ARG A 91 9.72 17.03 -17.63
C ARG A 91 9.30 15.85 -16.77
N ASN A 92 9.46 14.65 -17.34
CA ASN A 92 9.22 13.41 -16.60
C ASN A 92 10.29 13.20 -15.52
N GLY A 93 9.85 13.08 -14.29
CA GLY A 93 10.67 12.80 -13.10
C GLY A 93 10.51 11.38 -12.55
N GLY A 94 9.58 10.61 -13.10
CA GLY A 94 9.21 9.27 -12.64
C GLY A 94 8.17 9.26 -11.51
N ALA A 95 7.57 8.09 -11.30
CA ALA A 95 6.45 7.92 -10.38
C ALA A 95 6.76 8.44 -8.96
N HIS A 96 7.93 8.13 -8.42
CA HIS A 96 8.34 8.57 -7.07
C HIS A 96 8.39 10.11 -6.95
N ALA A 97 8.84 10.83 -7.99
CA ALA A 97 8.91 12.28 -7.99
C ALA A 97 7.52 12.92 -8.11
N ALA A 98 6.65 12.38 -8.97
CA ALA A 98 5.26 12.80 -9.11
C ALA A 98 4.48 12.55 -7.81
N ILE A 99 4.66 11.40 -7.16
CA ILE A 99 4.09 11.09 -5.84
C ILE A 99 4.57 12.10 -4.80
N ALA A 100 5.89 12.34 -4.70
CA ALA A 100 6.45 13.26 -3.71
C ALA A 100 5.92 14.68 -3.90
N LEU A 101 5.84 15.16 -5.15
CA LEU A 101 5.25 16.47 -5.45
C LEU A 101 3.77 16.52 -5.04
N GLY A 102 2.97 15.52 -5.43
CA GLY A 102 1.55 15.46 -5.07
C GLY A 102 1.33 15.47 -3.57
N LEU A 103 2.09 14.67 -2.82
CA LEU A 103 2.03 14.63 -1.36
C LEU A 103 2.45 15.96 -0.72
N SER A 104 3.42 16.68 -1.29
CA SER A 104 3.83 18.01 -0.82
C SER A 104 2.74 19.07 -1.03
N LYS A 105 1.87 18.90 -2.03
CA LYS A 105 0.73 19.78 -2.33
C LYS A 105 -0.54 19.40 -1.57
N ALA A 106 -0.63 18.17 -1.10
CA ALA A 106 -1.75 17.67 -0.32
C ALA A 106 -1.83 18.37 1.04
N SER A 107 -3.05 18.60 1.55
CA SER A 107 -3.30 19.31 2.81
C SER A 107 -4.02 18.47 3.87
N GLY A 108 -4.40 17.22 3.55
CA GLY A 108 -5.12 16.32 4.45
C GLY A 108 -4.22 15.73 5.54
N ASP A 109 -4.84 15.22 6.59
CA ASP A 109 -4.20 14.53 7.70
C ASP A 109 -3.92 13.06 7.35
N VAL A 110 -4.74 12.52 6.46
CA VAL A 110 -4.64 11.19 5.84
C VAL A 110 -4.23 11.36 4.39
N LEU A 111 -3.18 10.68 4.01
CA LEU A 111 -2.62 10.71 2.66
C LEU A 111 -2.78 9.33 2.01
N THR A 112 -3.13 9.32 0.74
CA THR A 112 -3.20 8.10 -0.05
C THR A 112 -2.84 8.39 -1.50
N ILE A 113 -2.46 7.35 -2.22
CA ILE A 113 -2.07 7.41 -3.62
C ILE A 113 -3.02 6.52 -4.40
N LEU A 114 -3.41 6.92 -5.61
CA LEU A 114 -4.04 6.05 -6.59
C LEU A 114 -3.24 6.13 -7.89
N ASN A 115 -2.76 5.00 -8.39
CA ASN A 115 -2.12 4.98 -9.70
C ASN A 115 -3.14 5.32 -10.79
N SER A 116 -2.72 6.04 -11.81
CA SER A 116 -3.62 6.57 -12.85
C SER A 116 -4.24 5.51 -13.76
N ASP A 117 -3.80 4.26 -13.68
CA ASP A 117 -4.33 3.07 -14.38
C ASP A 117 -5.24 2.20 -13.52
N ASP A 118 -5.29 2.42 -12.20
CA ASP A 118 -6.10 1.68 -11.24
C ASP A 118 -7.44 2.39 -10.93
N ALA A 119 -8.28 1.77 -10.10
CA ALA A 119 -9.52 2.39 -9.60
C ALA A 119 -9.83 1.96 -8.16
N TYR A 120 -10.43 2.84 -7.37
CA TYR A 120 -10.95 2.51 -6.05
C TYR A 120 -12.36 1.90 -6.15
N ALA A 121 -12.67 0.97 -5.24
CA ALA A 121 -14.05 0.55 -4.99
C ALA A 121 -14.83 1.70 -4.32
N PRO A 122 -16.14 1.85 -4.56
CA PRO A 122 -16.93 2.99 -4.07
C PRO A 122 -16.94 3.13 -2.55
N ASP A 123 -16.82 2.04 -1.81
CA ASP A 123 -16.88 1.98 -0.34
C ASP A 123 -15.51 2.12 0.35
N ARG A 124 -14.41 2.26 -0.41
CA ARG A 124 -13.04 2.21 0.12
C ARG A 124 -12.81 3.13 1.31
N PHE A 125 -13.13 4.42 1.18
CA PHE A 125 -12.85 5.37 2.26
C PHE A 125 -13.78 5.24 3.45
N ARG A 126 -14.96 4.67 3.29
CA ARG A 126 -15.83 4.29 4.41
C ARG A 126 -15.19 3.17 5.22
N VAL A 127 -14.81 2.07 4.57
CA VAL A 127 -14.25 0.88 5.23
C VAL A 127 -12.89 1.20 5.88
N ILE A 128 -12.02 1.95 5.20
CA ILE A 128 -10.74 2.37 5.77
C ILE A 128 -10.96 3.26 7.00
N HIS A 129 -11.84 4.26 6.91
CA HIS A 129 -12.13 5.14 8.04
C HIS A 129 -12.53 4.37 9.30
N ASP A 130 -13.37 3.33 9.14
CA ASP A 130 -13.87 2.51 10.24
C ASP A 130 -12.77 1.62 10.86
N ALA A 131 -11.71 1.31 10.09
CA ALA A 131 -10.59 0.48 10.52
C ALA A 131 -9.41 1.27 11.12
N LEU A 132 -9.33 2.59 10.88
CA LEU A 132 -8.21 3.39 11.35
C LEU A 132 -8.28 3.67 12.86
N PRO A 133 -7.14 3.69 13.56
CA PRO A 133 -7.10 4.08 14.96
C PRO A 133 -7.57 5.55 15.11
N PRO A 134 -8.26 5.90 16.21
CA PRO A 134 -8.77 7.24 16.43
C PRO A 134 -7.66 8.29 16.53
N GLU A 135 -6.49 7.90 17.04
CA GLU A 135 -5.32 8.76 17.27
C GLU A 135 -4.03 8.05 16.86
N GLY A 136 -2.95 8.82 16.74
CA GLY A 136 -1.60 8.33 16.41
C GLY A 136 -1.36 8.15 14.93
N ASP A 137 -0.12 7.77 14.63
CA ASP A 137 0.35 7.48 13.28
C ASP A 137 -0.06 6.08 12.84
N PHE A 138 -0.33 5.93 11.56
CA PHE A 138 -0.74 4.66 10.98
C PHE A 138 -0.33 4.55 9.51
N ILE A 139 -0.23 3.31 9.05
CA ILE A 139 -0.24 2.93 7.65
C ILE A 139 -1.20 1.75 7.46
N ALA A 140 -2.05 1.84 6.45
CA ALA A 140 -3.07 0.84 6.13
C ALA A 140 -3.10 0.54 4.64
N PHE A 141 -3.62 -0.64 4.29
CA PHE A 141 -3.92 -1.04 2.93
C PHE A 141 -5.05 -2.07 2.93
N THR A 142 -5.69 -2.26 1.79
CA THR A 142 -6.81 -3.20 1.65
C THR A 142 -6.41 -4.42 0.83
N GLY A 143 -7.29 -5.41 0.72
CA GLY A 143 -7.19 -6.40 -0.35
C GLY A 143 -7.34 -5.75 -1.73
N VAL A 144 -6.86 -6.47 -2.76
CA VAL A 144 -6.85 -6.02 -4.15
C VAL A 144 -7.67 -6.98 -5.00
N ASP A 145 -8.49 -6.46 -5.89
CA ASP A 145 -9.08 -7.19 -7.00
C ASP A 145 -8.40 -6.79 -8.31
N PHE A 146 -8.48 -7.64 -9.32
CA PHE A 146 -7.77 -7.43 -10.58
C PHE A 146 -8.76 -7.28 -11.72
N MET A 147 -8.49 -6.33 -12.61
CA MET A 147 -9.25 -6.07 -13.83
C MET A 147 -8.33 -6.10 -15.06
N ASP A 148 -8.92 -6.37 -16.21
CA ASP A 148 -8.24 -6.32 -17.50
C ASP A 148 -8.05 -4.88 -18.00
N ASP A 149 -7.49 -4.74 -19.18
CA ASP A 149 -7.27 -3.47 -19.87
C ASP A 149 -8.56 -2.66 -20.05
N ALA A 150 -9.68 -3.33 -20.32
CA ALA A 150 -11.00 -2.72 -20.48
C ALA A 150 -11.70 -2.35 -19.15
N GLY A 151 -11.11 -2.74 -18.01
CA GLY A 151 -11.71 -2.53 -16.69
C GLY A 151 -12.69 -3.64 -16.26
N THR A 152 -12.71 -4.78 -16.97
CA THR A 152 -13.52 -5.93 -16.60
C THR A 152 -12.78 -6.75 -15.56
N ARG A 153 -13.49 -7.16 -14.50
CA ARG A 153 -12.91 -8.02 -13.44
C ARG A 153 -12.40 -9.32 -14.03
N LEU A 154 -11.16 -9.70 -13.71
CA LEU A 154 -10.56 -10.96 -14.15
C LEU A 154 -11.29 -12.17 -13.53
N ALA A 155 -11.28 -13.29 -14.24
CA ALA A 155 -11.86 -14.55 -13.75
C ALA A 155 -11.16 -15.03 -12.46
N GLU A 156 -11.87 -15.78 -11.61
CA GLU A 156 -11.31 -16.33 -10.36
C GLU A 156 -10.09 -17.24 -10.59
N ALA A 157 -10.06 -17.94 -11.73
CA ALA A 157 -8.95 -18.83 -12.12
C ALA A 157 -7.79 -18.11 -12.81
N ASP A 158 -7.85 -16.77 -12.97
CA ASP A 158 -6.77 -16.01 -13.57
C ASP A 158 -5.47 -16.17 -12.75
N PRO A 159 -4.32 -16.38 -13.41
CA PRO A 159 -3.04 -16.58 -12.72
C PRO A 159 -2.68 -15.49 -11.72
N VAL A 160 -2.96 -14.21 -12.01
CA VAL A 160 -2.64 -13.11 -11.09
C VAL A 160 -3.52 -13.12 -9.85
N ARG A 161 -4.82 -13.47 -9.99
CA ARG A 161 -5.73 -13.63 -8.85
C ARG A 161 -5.36 -14.84 -8.00
N THR A 162 -4.98 -15.94 -8.65
CA THR A 162 -4.51 -17.15 -7.96
C THR A 162 -3.24 -16.86 -7.19
N TRP A 163 -2.25 -16.23 -7.81
CA TRP A 163 -1.01 -15.77 -7.14
C TRP A 163 -1.31 -14.91 -5.91
N TYR A 164 -2.17 -13.91 -6.05
CA TYR A 164 -2.48 -13.00 -4.93
C TYR A 164 -3.20 -13.72 -3.77
N ARG A 165 -4.12 -14.61 -4.08
CA ARG A 165 -4.80 -15.47 -3.08
C ARG A 165 -3.79 -16.33 -2.32
N ASP A 166 -2.83 -16.93 -3.01
CA ASP A 166 -1.79 -17.75 -2.41
C ASP A 166 -0.86 -16.91 -1.52
N VAL A 167 -0.50 -15.70 -1.96
CA VAL A 167 0.28 -14.73 -1.17
C VAL A 167 -0.46 -14.32 0.10
N LEU A 168 -1.76 -14.01 0.00
CA LEU A 168 -2.58 -13.69 1.19
C LEU A 168 -2.75 -14.90 2.11
N GLY A 169 -2.94 -16.11 1.57
CA GLY A 169 -2.99 -17.34 2.36
C GLY A 169 -1.72 -17.55 3.18
N GLN A 170 -0.57 -17.32 2.56
CA GLN A 170 0.72 -17.40 3.22
C GLN A 170 0.95 -16.27 4.24
N ALA A 171 0.45 -15.06 3.94
CA ALA A 171 0.50 -13.94 4.87
C ALA A 171 -0.31 -14.22 6.14
N GLY A 172 -1.46 -14.90 6.02
CA GLY A 172 -2.29 -15.32 7.17
C GLY A 172 -1.60 -16.28 8.14
N ALA A 173 -0.50 -16.91 7.73
CA ALA A 173 0.34 -17.74 8.61
C ALA A 173 1.38 -16.93 9.40
N CYS A 174 1.59 -15.66 9.06
CA CYS A 174 2.52 -14.78 9.76
C CYS A 174 1.91 -14.26 11.07
N PRO A 175 2.72 -14.03 12.12
CA PRO A 175 2.21 -13.55 13.41
C PRO A 175 1.73 -12.10 13.36
N THR A 176 2.31 -11.28 12.48
CA THR A 176 1.93 -9.88 12.27
C THR A 176 1.92 -9.55 10.78
N VAL A 177 1.26 -8.44 10.43
CA VAL A 177 1.28 -7.91 9.06
C VAL A 177 2.71 -7.54 8.66
N GLY A 178 3.52 -7.04 9.60
CA GLY A 178 4.92 -6.73 9.38
C GLY A 178 5.72 -7.94 8.88
N PHE A 179 5.57 -9.12 9.47
CA PHE A 179 6.21 -10.34 8.98
C PHE A 179 5.73 -10.75 7.58
N ALA A 180 4.44 -10.61 7.31
CA ALA A 180 3.89 -10.88 5.98
C ALA A 180 4.51 -9.96 4.92
N LEU A 181 4.69 -8.69 5.25
CA LEU A 181 5.31 -7.68 4.37
C LEU A 181 6.81 -7.90 4.16
N LEU A 182 7.54 -8.43 5.13
CA LEU A 182 8.93 -8.84 4.91
C LEU A 182 9.05 -10.02 3.94
N ARG A 183 8.00 -10.83 3.82
CA ARG A 183 7.96 -11.96 2.91
C ARG A 183 7.57 -11.58 1.49
N ALA A 184 6.57 -10.71 1.34
CA ALA A 184 6.06 -10.25 0.06
C ALA A 184 5.33 -8.91 0.21
N ASN A 185 5.32 -8.11 -0.86
CA ASN A 185 4.47 -6.91 -0.93
C ASN A 185 2.99 -7.30 -1.08
N ILE A 186 2.33 -7.63 0.03
CA ILE A 186 0.91 -7.98 0.04
C ILE A 186 -0.02 -6.78 -0.22
N ALA A 187 0.49 -5.54 -0.19
CA ALA A 187 -0.23 -4.34 -0.60
C ALA A 187 -0.28 -4.18 -2.12
N VAL A 188 0.60 -4.86 -2.86
CA VAL A 188 0.71 -4.95 -4.33
C VAL A 188 1.23 -3.67 -4.98
N THR A 189 0.76 -2.49 -4.58
CA THR A 189 0.99 -1.23 -5.30
C THR A 189 0.92 -0.02 -4.37
N SER A 190 1.62 1.06 -4.73
CA SER A 190 1.51 2.37 -4.05
C SER A 190 0.08 2.87 -3.99
N GLY A 191 -0.73 2.56 -5.01
CA GLY A 191 -2.15 2.92 -5.08
C GLY A 191 -3.02 2.35 -3.96
N ASN A 192 -2.51 1.38 -3.21
CA ASN A 192 -3.22 0.76 -2.09
C ASN A 192 -2.86 1.37 -0.72
N LEU A 193 -1.82 2.18 -0.62
CA LEU A 193 -1.32 2.70 0.64
C LEU A 193 -2.14 3.90 1.14
N VAL A 194 -2.51 3.86 2.42
CA VAL A 194 -3.17 4.95 3.16
C VAL A 194 -2.40 5.16 4.45
N PHE A 195 -1.93 6.37 4.71
CA PHE A 195 -1.07 6.65 5.85
C PHE A 195 -1.31 8.03 6.44
N SER A 196 -0.95 8.21 7.72
CA SER A 196 -1.00 9.51 8.37
C SER A 196 0.10 10.44 7.84
N ARG A 197 -0.19 11.73 7.81
CA ARG A 197 0.80 12.76 7.48
C ARG A 197 2.01 12.70 8.41
N GLY A 198 1.78 12.56 9.72
CA GLY A 198 2.86 12.47 10.70
C GLY A 198 3.81 11.32 10.42
N LEU A 199 3.28 10.15 10.06
CA LEU A 199 4.12 9.02 9.66
C LEU A 199 4.94 9.32 8.41
N TYR A 200 4.33 9.93 7.37
CA TYR A 200 5.03 10.32 6.15
C TYR A 200 6.17 11.32 6.43
N GLU A 201 5.92 12.33 7.27
CA GLU A 201 6.92 13.31 7.66
C GLU A 201 8.07 12.70 8.47
N THR A 202 7.78 11.66 9.27
CA THR A 202 8.77 10.92 10.05
C THR A 202 9.63 10.01 9.21
N VAL A 203 9.01 9.25 8.29
CA VAL A 203 9.67 8.21 7.45
C VAL A 203 10.37 8.84 6.24
N GLY A 204 9.88 9.97 5.76
CA GLY A 204 10.36 10.65 4.56
C GLY A 204 9.75 10.11 3.26
N PRO A 205 10.21 10.61 2.11
CA PRO A 205 9.62 10.34 0.81
C PRO A 205 9.82 8.89 0.36
N PHE A 206 9.09 8.52 -0.69
CA PHE A 206 9.30 7.28 -1.43
C PHE A 206 10.69 7.25 -2.04
N ALA A 207 11.39 6.11 -1.94
CA ALA A 207 12.70 5.93 -2.54
C ALA A 207 12.63 5.97 -4.08
N ALA A 208 13.73 6.37 -4.72
CA ALA A 208 13.81 6.44 -6.18
C ALA A 208 13.97 5.05 -6.82
N TYR A 209 13.20 4.08 -6.37
CA TYR A 209 13.09 2.76 -6.99
C TYR A 209 12.08 2.81 -8.14
N ARG A 210 12.32 2.00 -9.15
CA ARG A 210 11.40 1.88 -10.29
C ARG A 210 10.23 0.95 -9.99
N MET A 211 10.47 -0.10 -9.19
CA MET A 211 9.52 -1.18 -8.92
C MET A 211 9.06 -1.21 -7.46
N CYS A 212 10.00 -1.12 -6.53
CA CYS A 212 9.77 -1.43 -5.12
C CYS A 212 9.70 -0.18 -4.22
N HIS A 213 9.41 1.00 -4.78
CA HIS A 213 9.30 2.24 -4.00
C HIS A 213 8.16 2.20 -2.96
N ASP A 214 7.07 1.53 -3.28
CA ASP A 214 5.93 1.31 -2.40
C ASP A 214 6.25 0.33 -1.28
N TRP A 215 6.90 -0.79 -1.63
CA TRP A 215 7.31 -1.79 -0.66
C TRP A 215 8.38 -1.24 0.29
N ASP A 216 9.39 -0.54 -0.23
CA ASP A 216 10.38 0.16 0.59
C ASP A 216 9.74 1.13 1.58
N PHE A 217 8.82 1.98 1.10
CA PHE A 217 8.12 2.93 1.97
C PHE A 217 7.33 2.19 3.07
N LEU A 218 6.56 1.17 2.69
CA LEU A 218 5.73 0.40 3.60
C LEU A 218 6.54 -0.28 4.70
N ILE A 219 7.65 -0.94 4.36
CA ILE A 219 8.51 -1.60 5.36
C ILE A 219 9.30 -0.61 6.21
N ARG A 220 9.66 0.57 5.70
CA ARG A 220 10.23 1.64 6.54
C ARG A 220 9.21 2.18 7.56
N CYS A 221 7.94 2.24 7.21
CA CYS A 221 6.87 2.61 8.14
C CYS A 221 6.75 1.63 9.32
N MET A 222 7.04 0.33 9.09
CA MET A 222 6.89 -0.71 10.12
C MET A 222 7.71 -0.48 11.39
N VAL A 223 8.80 0.29 11.35
CA VAL A 223 9.57 0.60 12.56
C VAL A 223 8.83 1.59 13.48
N HIS A 224 7.83 2.28 12.98
CA HIS A 224 7.05 3.29 13.69
C HIS A 224 5.63 2.81 14.05
N ALA A 225 4.95 2.15 13.11
CA ALA A 225 3.57 1.69 13.28
C ALA A 225 3.39 0.31 12.63
N GLU A 226 2.60 -0.55 13.28
CA GLU A 226 2.21 -1.83 12.66
C GLU A 226 1.25 -1.56 11.51
N PRO A 227 1.53 -2.08 10.29
CA PRO A 227 0.63 -1.88 9.16
C PRO A 227 -0.72 -2.55 9.39
N ILE A 228 -1.79 -1.87 8.99
CA ILE A 228 -3.16 -2.34 9.14
C ILE A 228 -3.62 -2.94 7.81
N PHE A 229 -3.88 -4.23 7.77
CA PHE A 229 -4.56 -4.86 6.65
C PHE A 229 -6.07 -4.80 6.85
N VAL A 230 -6.77 -4.12 5.96
CA VAL A 230 -8.23 -4.02 5.93
C VAL A 230 -8.76 -5.08 4.97
N PRO A 231 -9.48 -6.11 5.46
CA PRO A 231 -10.03 -7.16 4.62
C PRO A 231 -11.01 -6.62 3.57
N GLY A 232 -11.11 -7.35 2.46
CA GLY A 232 -11.96 -6.94 1.33
C GLY A 232 -11.14 -6.30 0.20
N ALA A 233 -11.63 -6.44 -1.02
CA ALA A 233 -11.00 -5.90 -2.21
C ALA A 233 -11.56 -4.50 -2.51
N HIS A 234 -10.87 -3.46 -2.01
CA HIS A 234 -11.31 -2.07 -2.17
C HIS A 234 -10.39 -1.26 -3.11
N LEU A 235 -9.46 -1.94 -3.79
CA LEU A 235 -8.68 -1.44 -4.92
C LEU A 235 -8.83 -2.40 -6.10
N HIS A 236 -9.10 -1.87 -7.28
CA HIS A 236 -9.10 -2.60 -8.55
C HIS A 236 -7.79 -2.29 -9.28
N TYR A 237 -6.88 -3.26 -9.27
CA TYR A 237 -5.59 -3.18 -9.96
C TYR A 237 -5.76 -3.59 -11.42
N ARG A 238 -5.35 -2.73 -12.36
CA ARG A 238 -5.45 -3.01 -13.78
C ARG A 238 -4.24 -3.75 -14.29
N THR A 239 -4.50 -4.79 -15.10
CA THR A 239 -3.46 -5.54 -15.83
C THR A 239 -3.53 -5.18 -17.31
N HIS A 240 -2.47 -4.56 -17.84
CA HIS A 240 -2.33 -4.21 -19.26
C HIS A 240 -0.91 -4.48 -19.76
N PRO A 241 -0.66 -4.45 -21.10
CA PRO A 241 0.65 -4.85 -21.64
C PRO A 241 1.83 -4.01 -21.16
N THR A 242 1.60 -2.75 -20.79
CA THR A 242 2.63 -1.81 -20.37
C THR A 242 2.80 -1.70 -18.86
N ASN A 243 2.14 -2.56 -18.06
CA ASN A 243 2.39 -2.60 -16.62
C ASN A 243 3.86 -2.86 -16.29
N THR A 244 4.39 -2.09 -15.36
CA THR A 244 5.77 -2.19 -14.91
C THR A 244 6.13 -3.59 -14.41
N LEU A 245 5.21 -4.31 -13.76
CA LEU A 245 5.42 -5.67 -13.23
C LEU A 245 5.75 -6.73 -14.29
N LYS A 246 5.35 -6.55 -15.55
CA LYS A 246 5.56 -7.56 -16.60
C LYS A 246 6.97 -7.54 -17.21
N SER A 247 7.78 -6.52 -16.98
CA SER A 247 8.98 -6.26 -17.77
C SER A 247 10.32 -6.41 -17.03
N THR A 248 10.37 -6.78 -15.73
CA THR A 248 11.55 -6.46 -14.93
C THR A 248 11.82 -7.41 -13.75
N GLY A 249 11.75 -8.72 -13.93
CA GLY A 249 11.99 -9.71 -12.87
C GLY A 249 13.28 -9.46 -12.07
N ASP A 250 14.43 -9.32 -12.74
CA ASP A 250 15.73 -9.12 -12.08
C ASP A 250 15.80 -7.79 -11.31
N LEU A 251 15.19 -6.72 -11.85
CA LEU A 251 15.14 -5.42 -11.18
C LEU A 251 14.32 -5.49 -9.88
N MET A 252 13.19 -6.17 -9.90
CA MET A 252 12.35 -6.36 -8.73
C MET A 252 13.10 -7.09 -7.61
N TYR A 253 13.86 -8.12 -7.93
CA TYR A 253 14.70 -8.81 -6.96
C TYR A 253 15.79 -7.91 -6.36
N GLY A 254 16.47 -7.12 -7.18
CA GLY A 254 17.50 -6.20 -6.74
C GLY A 254 16.97 -5.11 -5.82
N GLU A 255 15.89 -4.42 -6.23
CA GLU A 255 15.28 -3.35 -5.44
C GLU A 255 14.59 -3.89 -4.18
N GLY A 256 13.88 -5.03 -4.24
CA GLY A 256 13.29 -5.68 -3.08
C GLY A 256 14.33 -6.09 -2.04
N SER A 257 15.46 -6.66 -2.49
CA SER A 257 16.58 -6.97 -1.60
C SER A 257 17.17 -5.70 -0.96
N ALA A 258 17.29 -4.61 -1.71
CA ALA A 258 17.77 -3.33 -1.18
C ALA A 258 16.80 -2.75 -0.12
N ALA A 259 15.50 -2.80 -0.38
CA ALA A 259 14.47 -2.36 0.56
C ALA A 259 14.53 -3.18 1.88
N LEU A 260 14.64 -4.49 1.79
CA LEU A 260 14.79 -5.37 2.96
C LEU A 260 16.09 -5.09 3.73
N LYS A 261 17.21 -4.84 3.05
CA LYS A 261 18.48 -4.44 3.70
C LYS A 261 18.33 -3.09 4.42
N THR A 262 17.60 -2.15 3.83
CA THR A 262 17.27 -0.87 4.49
C THR A 262 16.52 -1.11 5.80
N TYR A 263 15.50 -1.98 5.80
CA TYR A 263 14.78 -2.35 7.02
C TYR A 263 15.69 -2.96 8.08
N LEU A 264 16.51 -3.95 7.72
CA LEU A 264 17.45 -4.57 8.64
C LEU A 264 18.44 -3.56 9.25
N SER A 265 18.89 -2.59 8.45
CA SER A 265 19.77 -1.52 8.93
C SER A 265 19.05 -0.59 9.92
N LEU A 266 17.77 -0.28 9.69
CA LEU A 266 16.97 0.56 10.59
C LEU A 266 16.79 -0.11 11.96
N ILE A 267 16.43 -1.40 11.99
CA ILE A 267 16.20 -2.13 13.25
C ILE A 267 17.50 -2.42 14.02
N ALA A 268 18.66 -2.42 13.35
CA ALA A 268 19.96 -2.63 13.99
C ALA A 268 20.48 -1.36 14.69
N GLN A 269 20.01 -0.17 14.33
CA GLN A 269 20.57 1.09 14.81
C GLN A 269 19.95 1.60 16.12
N ARG A 270 18.70 1.23 16.42
CA ARG A 270 17.94 1.74 17.57
C ARG A 270 16.73 0.88 17.88
N PRO A 271 16.21 0.96 19.12
CA PRO A 271 14.89 0.40 19.44
C PRO A 271 13.82 1.00 18.52
N VAL A 272 12.88 0.18 18.08
CA VAL A 272 11.78 0.59 17.22
C VAL A 272 10.54 0.96 18.06
N ALA A 273 9.77 1.95 17.60
CA ALA A 273 8.56 2.37 18.28
C ALA A 273 7.43 1.32 18.20
N ASN A 274 7.34 0.62 17.06
CA ASN A 274 6.38 -0.45 16.84
C ASN A 274 6.82 -1.73 17.58
N ARG A 275 6.12 -2.08 18.64
CA ARG A 275 6.38 -3.31 19.43
C ARG A 275 6.01 -4.60 18.71
N LEU A 276 5.26 -4.54 17.62
CA LEU A 276 4.91 -5.68 16.77
C LEU A 276 5.89 -5.86 15.60
N ALA A 277 6.76 -4.86 15.37
CA ALA A 277 7.73 -4.91 14.28
C ALA A 277 8.59 -6.18 14.34
N PRO A 278 8.88 -6.81 13.19
CA PRO A 278 9.77 -7.94 13.07
C PRO A 278 11.22 -7.60 13.42
N THR A 279 11.58 -7.70 14.69
CA THR A 279 12.94 -7.42 15.18
C THR A 279 13.43 -8.55 16.09
N PRO A 280 14.75 -8.73 16.26
CA PRO A 280 15.28 -9.70 17.22
C PRO A 280 14.88 -9.42 18.66
N GLU A 281 14.64 -8.14 19.01
CA GLU A 281 14.24 -7.71 20.34
C GLU A 281 12.76 -8.05 20.63
N ASN A 282 11.88 -7.74 19.68
CA ASN A 282 10.44 -7.99 19.83
C ASN A 282 10.09 -9.47 19.68
N TRP A 283 10.83 -10.21 18.85
CA TRP A 283 10.57 -11.59 18.46
C TRP A 283 11.86 -12.42 18.49
N PRO A 284 12.43 -12.70 19.69
CA PRO A 284 13.78 -13.25 19.81
C PRO A 284 13.95 -14.65 19.18
N VAL A 285 12.91 -15.46 19.13
CA VAL A 285 12.94 -16.80 18.52
C VAL A 285 12.41 -16.78 17.10
N TYR A 286 11.20 -16.24 16.90
CA TYR A 286 10.54 -16.26 15.60
C TYR A 286 11.30 -15.45 14.54
N PHE A 287 11.85 -14.29 14.90
CA PHE A 287 12.60 -13.47 13.95
C PHE A 287 13.84 -14.20 13.41
N ARG A 288 14.56 -14.90 14.28
CA ARG A 288 15.73 -15.71 13.86
C ARG A 288 15.32 -16.82 12.91
N PHE A 289 14.27 -17.55 13.25
CA PHE A 289 13.75 -18.61 12.39
C PHE A 289 13.28 -18.03 11.05
N PHE A 290 12.52 -16.94 11.07
CA PHE A 290 12.02 -16.27 9.87
C PHE A 290 13.17 -15.85 8.95
N THR A 291 14.18 -15.16 9.48
CA THR A 291 15.34 -14.71 8.69
C THR A 291 16.15 -15.89 8.16
N ALA A 292 16.32 -16.97 8.91
CA ALA A 292 16.98 -18.18 8.43
C ALA A 292 16.21 -18.83 7.26
N THR A 293 14.88 -18.90 7.35
CA THR A 293 14.01 -19.49 6.31
C THR A 293 13.99 -18.66 5.03
N TYR A 294 13.97 -17.31 5.16
CA TYR A 294 13.87 -16.38 4.03
C TYR A 294 15.19 -15.65 3.71
N ALA A 295 16.30 -16.12 4.28
CA ALA A 295 17.63 -15.51 4.13
C ALA A 295 18.07 -15.21 2.69
N PRO A 296 17.80 -16.06 1.69
CA PRO A 296 18.18 -15.75 0.30
C PRO A 296 17.60 -14.41 -0.20
N TRP A 297 16.37 -14.06 0.22
CA TRP A 297 15.76 -12.79 -0.09
C TRP A 297 16.44 -11.60 0.60
N PHE A 298 16.86 -11.78 1.88
CA PHE A 298 17.44 -10.71 2.68
C PHE A 298 18.89 -10.46 2.39
N THR A 299 19.66 -11.52 2.12
CA THR A 299 21.12 -11.46 2.16
C THR A 299 21.79 -11.81 0.84
N GLY A 300 21.09 -12.48 -0.07
CA GLY A 300 21.68 -13.08 -1.27
C GLY A 300 22.66 -14.21 -0.93
N GLN A 301 22.70 -14.69 0.32
CA GLN A 301 23.55 -15.78 0.78
C GLN A 301 22.76 -17.10 0.84
N PRO A 302 23.40 -18.25 0.64
CA PRO A 302 22.78 -19.54 0.86
C PRO A 302 22.22 -19.68 2.26
N ILE A 303 21.03 -20.28 2.40
CA ILE A 303 20.32 -20.45 3.68
C ILE A 303 21.19 -21.14 4.75
N GLU A 304 22.05 -22.08 4.33
CA GLU A 304 22.97 -22.80 5.22
C GLU A 304 24.04 -21.89 5.84
N ALA A 305 24.49 -20.87 5.10
CA ALA A 305 25.47 -19.91 5.60
C ALA A 305 24.83 -18.99 6.65
N VAL A 306 23.61 -18.54 6.42
CA VAL A 306 22.87 -17.69 7.35
C VAL A 306 22.42 -18.48 8.56
N ALA A 307 21.92 -19.70 8.39
CA ALA A 307 21.54 -20.59 9.49
C ALA A 307 22.72 -20.83 10.45
N ARG A 308 23.93 -21.07 9.92
CA ARG A 308 25.15 -21.22 10.75
C ARG A 308 25.55 -19.97 11.50
N GLN A 309 25.28 -18.78 10.96
CA GLN A 309 25.53 -17.51 11.67
C GLN A 309 24.52 -17.24 12.79
N LEU A 310 23.27 -17.58 12.56
CA LEU A 310 22.17 -17.33 13.51
C LEU A 310 22.05 -18.40 14.59
N PHE A 311 22.45 -19.64 14.28
CA PHE A 311 22.41 -20.80 15.19
C PHE A 311 23.80 -21.47 15.28
N PRO A 312 24.76 -20.86 15.99
CA PRO A 312 26.08 -21.44 16.15
C PRO A 312 26.02 -22.59 17.18
N GLY A 313 25.77 -23.83 16.72
CA GLY A 313 25.85 -25.03 17.56
C GLY A 313 24.98 -26.19 17.08
N PRO A 314 25.20 -27.43 17.56
CA PRO A 314 24.35 -28.57 17.28
C PRO A 314 23.10 -28.49 18.17
N GLU A 315 22.10 -27.70 17.82
CA GLU A 315 20.88 -27.60 18.62
C GLU A 315 19.84 -28.61 18.16
N THR A 316 19.47 -29.47 19.14
CA THR A 316 18.24 -30.26 19.11
C THR A 316 17.05 -29.27 19.09
N PRO A 317 16.00 -29.48 18.27
CA PRO A 317 14.82 -28.63 18.28
C PRO A 317 14.28 -28.44 19.71
N PRO A 318 13.98 -27.24 20.16
CA PRO A 318 13.46 -26.98 21.50
C PRO A 318 12.19 -27.77 21.79
N SER A 319 12.01 -28.26 23.03
CA SER A 319 10.89 -29.11 23.47
C SER A 319 9.48 -28.46 23.31
N TRP A 320 9.40 -27.15 23.09
CA TRP A 320 8.16 -26.42 22.85
C TRP A 320 7.61 -26.56 21.41
N LEU A 321 8.36 -27.19 20.49
CA LEU A 321 7.89 -27.53 19.13
C LEU A 321 6.73 -28.55 19.11
N SER A 322 6.41 -29.20 20.25
CA SER A 322 5.43 -30.29 20.34
C SER A 322 4.04 -29.92 20.88
N ALA A 323 3.70 -28.65 21.07
CA ALA A 323 2.39 -28.22 21.58
C ALA A 323 1.39 -27.80 20.49
N GLU A 324 0.08 -27.98 20.74
CA GLU A 324 -1.01 -27.84 19.75
C GLU A 324 -1.22 -26.41 19.17
N PRO A 325 -1.62 -26.29 17.89
CA PRO A 325 -1.70 -25.02 17.18
C PRO A 325 -2.98 -24.21 17.49
N ALA A 326 -2.85 -22.88 17.51
CA ALA A 326 -4.00 -21.98 17.55
C ALA A 326 -4.59 -21.73 16.15
N ALA A 327 -5.85 -21.30 16.08
CA ALA A 327 -6.59 -21.09 14.83
C ALA A 327 -5.85 -20.20 13.81
N PRO A 328 -5.85 -20.54 12.51
CA PRO A 328 -5.19 -19.74 11.48
C PRO A 328 -5.83 -18.36 11.31
N GLY A 329 -5.00 -17.32 11.10
CA GLY A 329 -5.44 -16.01 10.60
C GLY A 329 -5.65 -14.89 11.64
N ALA A 330 -5.47 -15.11 12.94
CA ALA A 330 -5.48 -14.02 13.92
C ALA A 330 -4.08 -13.42 14.06
N PHE A 331 -3.90 -12.15 13.67
CA PHE A 331 -2.70 -11.39 14.01
C PHE A 331 -2.64 -11.14 15.52
N LEU A 332 -1.45 -11.26 16.11
CA LEU A 332 -1.27 -11.13 17.53
C LEU A 332 -1.34 -9.67 17.98
N ALA A 333 -1.94 -9.42 19.14
CA ALA A 333 -2.12 -8.06 19.65
C ALA A 333 -0.84 -7.47 20.27
N ALA A 334 0.05 -8.31 20.81
CA ALA A 334 1.36 -7.92 21.36
C ALA A 334 2.28 -9.14 21.44
N PRO A 335 3.61 -9.00 21.18
CA PRO A 335 4.54 -10.11 21.33
C PRO A 335 4.74 -10.45 22.81
N SER A 336 4.62 -11.73 23.12
CA SER A 336 5.04 -12.34 24.40
C SER A 336 5.89 -13.56 24.08
N ALA A 337 6.63 -14.09 25.05
CA ALA A 337 7.42 -15.31 24.86
C ALA A 337 6.57 -16.49 24.38
N GLU A 338 5.33 -16.58 24.86
CA GLU A 338 4.37 -17.61 24.48
C GLU A 338 3.87 -17.41 23.04
N GLN A 339 3.60 -16.17 22.65
CA GLN A 339 3.17 -15.81 21.29
C GLN A 339 4.29 -15.96 20.26
N ASP A 340 5.53 -15.64 20.62
CA ASP A 340 6.71 -15.87 19.79
C ASP A 340 6.90 -17.38 19.55
N ALA A 341 6.79 -18.20 20.59
CA ALA A 341 6.83 -19.66 20.47
C ALA A 341 5.67 -20.22 19.63
N LEU A 342 4.45 -19.68 19.80
CA LEU A 342 3.27 -20.07 19.02
C LEU A 342 3.42 -19.72 17.53
N ALA A 343 3.96 -18.53 17.22
CA ALA A 343 4.24 -18.12 15.85
C ALA A 343 5.22 -19.07 15.16
N LEU A 344 6.27 -19.50 15.86
CA LEU A 344 7.22 -20.47 15.34
C LEU A 344 6.58 -21.84 15.07
N ARG A 345 5.70 -22.33 15.95
CA ARG A 345 4.98 -23.60 15.75
C ARG A 345 4.17 -23.60 14.46
N ARG A 346 3.41 -22.54 14.19
CA ARG A 346 2.60 -22.40 12.96
C ARG A 346 3.45 -22.52 11.69
N VAL A 347 4.65 -21.95 11.71
CA VAL A 347 5.54 -22.02 10.53
C VAL A 347 6.15 -23.41 10.37
N VAL A 348 6.52 -24.07 11.45
CA VAL A 348 7.05 -25.45 11.41
C VAL A 348 6.00 -26.42 10.87
N GLU A 349 4.75 -26.28 11.25
CA GLU A 349 3.63 -27.10 10.73
C GLU A 349 3.40 -26.87 9.23
N LEU A 350 3.61 -25.66 8.73
CA LEU A 350 3.48 -25.34 7.30
C LEU A 350 4.65 -25.85 6.47
N LEU A 351 5.83 -26.01 7.07
CA LEU A 351 7.05 -26.44 6.38
C LEU A 351 7.28 -27.95 6.45
N MET A 352 6.61 -28.65 7.37
CA MET A 352 6.68 -30.10 7.47
C MET A 352 5.59 -30.70 6.58
N PRO A 353 5.93 -31.45 5.52
CA PRO A 353 4.93 -32.22 4.77
C PRO A 353 4.30 -33.25 5.71
N ARG A 354 2.96 -33.30 5.75
CA ARG A 354 2.21 -34.39 6.39
C ARG A 354 2.41 -35.68 5.62
#